data_256efb46bb9dd5be18ca7bdd619d54fb
#
_entry.id   256efb46bb9dd5be18ca7bdd619d54fb
#
_cell.length_a   1.000
_cell.length_b   1.000
_cell.length_c   1.000
_cell.angle_alpha   90.00
_cell.angle_beta   90.00
_cell.angle_gamma   90.00
#
_symmetry.space_group_name_H-M   'P 1'
#
loop_
_entity.id
_entity.type
_entity.pdbx_description
1 polymer ?
#
loop_
_entity_poly.entity_id
_entity_poly.type
_entity_poly.pdbx_seq_one_letter_code
_entity_poly.pdbx_strand_id
1 'polypeptide(L)'
;YDSPFRKEGLYGTQSTDYRALKEIFKFIDLNGFNSFADIGCGKGRVIYYLLKKGFKGKIIGIDANKKFASPLKARLQKRKNVDIIIEKVTDSVPSADVYYLFNPFDREHIRSFKKAAELAAKKEIIVIYCFDLYGDEFFDWELLGQMTVERKYQKPYHISYFKFNPKENNWYE
;
A
#
# COMPACT_ATOMS: atom_id res chain seq x y z
N TYR A 1 15.26 -11.40 -8.93
CA TYR A 1 14.05 -12.17 -9.31
C TYR A 1 13.38 -11.41 -10.44
N ASP A 2 13.56 -11.88 -11.68
CA ASP A 2 12.94 -11.24 -12.84
C ASP A 2 11.44 -11.57 -12.82
N SER A 3 10.64 -10.55 -12.55
CA SER A 3 9.18 -10.64 -12.67
C SER A 3 8.81 -10.55 -14.14
N PRO A 4 7.93 -11.42 -14.68
CA PRO A 4 7.42 -11.29 -16.05
C PRO A 4 6.71 -9.95 -16.29
N PHE A 5 6.33 -9.24 -15.22
CA PHE A 5 5.69 -7.93 -15.28
C PHE A 5 6.67 -6.75 -15.25
N ARG A 6 7.99 -6.97 -15.17
CA ARG A 6 8.99 -5.89 -15.13
C ARG A 6 8.97 -5.01 -16.36
N LYS A 7 8.67 -5.58 -17.53
CA LYS A 7 8.49 -4.85 -18.80
C LYS A 7 7.26 -3.94 -18.80
N GLU A 8 6.35 -4.12 -17.84
CA GLU A 8 5.12 -3.36 -17.69
C GLU A 8 5.18 -2.39 -16.50
N GLY A 9 6.38 -2.05 -16.00
CA GLY A 9 6.58 -1.15 -14.88
C GLY A 9 6.24 -1.73 -13.50
N LEU A 10 5.94 -3.04 -13.43
CA LEU A 10 5.60 -3.73 -12.18
C LEU A 10 6.82 -4.52 -11.66
N TYR A 11 7.11 -4.39 -10.38
CA TYR A 11 8.20 -5.12 -9.74
C TYR A 11 7.76 -6.49 -9.19
N GLY A 12 8.73 -7.39 -9.03
CA GLY A 12 8.49 -8.72 -8.49
C GLY A 12 8.01 -8.69 -7.03
N THR A 13 7.20 -9.68 -6.68
CA THR A 13 6.61 -9.80 -5.34
C THR A 13 7.67 -10.01 -4.28
N GLN A 14 7.96 -8.98 -3.48
CA GLN A 14 8.64 -9.11 -2.19
C GLN A 14 7.61 -8.99 -1.07
N SER A 15 7.72 -9.85 -0.07
CA SER A 15 6.83 -9.77 1.08
C SER A 15 7.55 -9.10 2.23
N THR A 16 6.96 -8.09 2.83
CA THR A 16 7.43 -7.49 4.08
C THR A 16 7.47 -8.54 5.18
N ASP A 17 8.56 -8.66 5.90
CA ASP A 17 8.62 -9.60 7.02
C ASP A 17 7.77 -9.13 8.22
N TYR A 18 7.41 -10.05 9.12
CA TYR A 18 6.54 -9.73 10.25
C TYR A 18 7.17 -8.81 11.28
N ARG A 19 8.51 -8.77 11.39
CA ARG A 19 9.19 -7.84 12.30
C ARG A 19 9.07 -6.42 11.76
N ALA A 20 9.30 -6.25 10.45
CA ALA A 20 9.11 -4.97 9.79
C ALA A 20 7.65 -4.49 9.91
N LEU A 21 6.66 -5.35 9.68
CA LEU A 21 5.25 -4.99 9.86
C LEU A 21 4.95 -4.54 11.30
N LYS A 22 5.57 -5.18 12.29
CA LYS A 22 5.40 -4.77 13.70
C LYS A 22 5.92 -3.35 13.94
N GLU A 23 7.07 -3.01 13.38
CA GLU A 23 7.64 -1.66 13.53
C GLU A 23 6.85 -0.62 12.72
N ILE A 24 6.47 -0.94 11.48
CA ILE A 24 5.64 -0.09 10.61
C ILE A 24 4.35 0.32 11.32
N PHE A 25 3.64 -0.64 11.89
CA PHE A 25 2.35 -0.40 12.53
C PHE A 25 2.43 0.05 14.01
N LYS A 26 3.63 0.31 14.53
CA LYS A 26 3.81 1.09 15.75
C LYS A 26 3.73 2.59 15.49
N PHE A 27 4.12 3.02 14.29
CA PHE A 27 4.15 4.43 13.92
C PHE A 27 2.75 5.00 13.66
N ILE A 28 1.83 4.17 13.16
CA ILE A 28 0.47 4.57 12.84
C ILE A 28 -0.52 3.73 13.65
N ASP A 29 -1.34 4.41 14.47
CA ASP A 29 -2.48 3.75 15.12
C ASP A 29 -3.61 3.54 14.12
N LEU A 30 -3.86 2.28 13.76
CA LEU A 30 -4.88 1.89 12.81
C LEU A 30 -6.31 1.91 13.38
N ASN A 31 -6.50 2.10 14.70
CA ASN A 31 -7.82 2.04 15.33
C ASN A 31 -8.75 3.19 14.87
N GLY A 32 -8.18 4.31 14.41
CA GLY A 32 -8.92 5.45 13.88
C GLY A 32 -9.37 5.31 12.42
N PHE A 33 -8.97 4.23 11.71
CA PHE A 33 -9.23 4.08 10.29
C PHE A 33 -10.31 3.03 10.01
N ASN A 34 -11.16 3.31 9.00
CA ASN A 34 -12.24 2.44 8.59
C ASN A 34 -11.88 1.55 7.39
N SER A 35 -10.80 1.87 6.68
CA SER A 35 -10.40 1.15 5.49
C SER A 35 -8.89 1.17 5.26
N PHE A 36 -8.39 0.07 4.70
CA PHE A 36 -6.98 -0.15 4.41
C PHE A 36 -6.85 -0.84 3.05
N ALA A 37 -6.01 -0.30 2.16
CA ALA A 37 -5.72 -0.88 0.85
C ALA A 37 -4.25 -1.34 0.77
N ASP A 38 -4.02 -2.62 0.49
CA ASP A 38 -2.72 -3.23 0.24
C ASP A 38 -2.49 -3.30 -1.26
N ILE A 39 -1.67 -2.41 -1.79
CA ILE A 39 -1.38 -2.26 -3.22
C ILE A 39 -0.20 -3.15 -3.61
N GLY A 40 -0.46 -4.15 -4.44
CA GLY A 40 0.48 -5.24 -4.71
C GLY A 40 0.48 -6.27 -3.58
N CYS A 41 -0.70 -6.68 -3.14
CA CYS A 41 -0.87 -7.50 -1.94
C CYS A 41 -0.24 -8.91 -2.01
N GLY A 42 0.08 -9.41 -3.19
CA GLY A 42 0.74 -10.68 -3.41
C GLY A 42 0.02 -11.85 -2.72
N LYS A 43 0.74 -12.49 -1.80
CA LYS A 43 0.20 -13.60 -0.99
C LYS A 43 -0.58 -13.13 0.25
N GLY A 44 -0.78 -11.82 0.43
CA GLY A 44 -1.61 -11.23 1.48
C GLY A 44 -0.98 -11.16 2.86
N ARG A 45 0.35 -11.08 2.99
CA ARG A 45 1.01 -11.06 4.31
C ARG A 45 0.56 -9.88 5.17
N VAL A 46 0.44 -8.68 4.59
CA VAL A 46 -0.06 -7.49 5.28
C VAL A 46 -1.51 -7.71 5.73
N ILE A 47 -2.34 -8.23 4.84
CA ILE A 47 -3.75 -8.54 5.13
C ILE A 47 -3.87 -9.51 6.31
N TYR A 48 -3.11 -10.61 6.31
CA TYR A 48 -3.11 -11.56 7.44
C TYR A 48 -2.59 -10.93 8.73
N TYR A 49 -1.61 -10.02 8.64
CA TYR A 49 -1.12 -9.28 9.80
C TYR A 49 -2.21 -8.41 10.40
N LEU A 50 -2.92 -7.63 9.59
CA LEU A 50 -4.03 -6.77 10.01
C LEU A 50 -5.16 -7.59 10.66
N LEU A 51 -5.54 -8.70 10.05
CA LEU A 51 -6.55 -9.62 10.60
C LEU A 51 -6.11 -10.19 11.96
N LYS A 52 -4.84 -10.61 12.09
CA LYS A 52 -4.28 -11.10 13.36
C LYS A 52 -4.24 -10.01 14.43
N LYS A 53 -4.04 -8.75 14.05
CA LYS A 53 -4.07 -7.59 14.96
C LYS A 53 -5.47 -7.12 15.29
N GLY A 54 -6.50 -7.72 14.71
CA GLY A 54 -7.88 -7.41 15.01
C GLY A 54 -8.39 -6.14 14.34
N PHE A 55 -7.77 -5.69 13.25
CA PHE A 55 -8.29 -4.56 12.48
C PHE A 55 -9.72 -4.83 12.04
N LYS A 56 -10.63 -3.91 12.35
CA LYS A 56 -12.09 -4.08 12.14
C LYS A 56 -12.58 -3.43 10.86
N GLY A 57 -11.80 -2.51 10.30
CA GLY A 57 -12.14 -1.82 9.07
C GLY A 57 -12.14 -2.73 7.85
N LYS A 58 -12.55 -2.17 6.72
CA LYS A 58 -12.48 -2.85 5.42
C LYS A 58 -11.02 -2.99 4.99
N ILE A 59 -10.63 -4.17 4.56
CA ILE A 59 -9.31 -4.46 3.99
C ILE A 59 -9.49 -4.77 2.51
N ILE A 60 -8.75 -4.07 1.65
CA ILE A 60 -8.78 -4.26 0.21
C ILE A 60 -7.38 -4.65 -0.24
N GLY A 61 -7.22 -5.85 -0.78
CA GLY A 61 -5.97 -6.28 -1.41
C GLY A 61 -6.07 -6.19 -2.92
N ILE A 62 -5.09 -5.60 -3.58
CA ILE A 62 -5.06 -5.49 -5.05
C ILE A 62 -3.77 -6.07 -5.56
N ASP A 63 -3.87 -6.98 -6.53
CA ASP A 63 -2.69 -7.53 -7.20
C ASP A 63 -3.05 -7.97 -8.63
N ALA A 64 -2.22 -7.60 -9.60
CA ALA A 64 -2.39 -8.00 -11.00
C ALA A 64 -2.05 -9.49 -11.23
N ASN A 65 -1.25 -10.07 -10.35
CA ASN A 65 -0.77 -11.43 -10.50
C ASN A 65 -1.79 -12.46 -10.01
N LYS A 66 -2.59 -12.99 -10.93
CA LYS A 66 -3.60 -14.02 -10.65
C LYS A 66 -3.04 -15.24 -9.90
N LYS A 67 -1.77 -15.61 -10.14
CA LYS A 67 -1.14 -16.77 -9.47
C LYS A 67 -1.10 -16.59 -7.93
N PHE A 68 -0.99 -15.37 -7.44
CA PHE A 68 -0.99 -15.07 -6.01
C PHE A 68 -2.37 -14.62 -5.51
N ALA A 69 -3.02 -13.73 -6.24
CA ALA A 69 -4.27 -13.12 -5.80
C ALA A 69 -5.47 -14.10 -5.83
N SER A 70 -5.55 -15.02 -6.80
CA SER A 70 -6.69 -15.97 -6.86
C SER A 70 -6.73 -16.93 -5.67
N PRO A 71 -5.63 -17.58 -5.24
CA PRO A 71 -5.63 -18.39 -4.04
C PRO A 71 -5.90 -17.59 -2.77
N LEU A 72 -5.42 -16.34 -2.70
CA LEU A 72 -5.68 -15.44 -1.58
C LEU A 72 -7.18 -15.11 -1.49
N LYS A 73 -7.79 -14.71 -2.60
CA LYS A 73 -9.23 -14.44 -2.71
C LYS A 73 -10.06 -15.64 -2.24
N ALA A 74 -9.76 -16.83 -2.71
CA ALA A 74 -10.45 -18.05 -2.32
C ALA A 74 -10.36 -18.33 -0.81
N ARG A 75 -9.17 -18.12 -0.20
CA ARG A 75 -8.97 -18.34 1.24
C ARG A 75 -9.72 -17.32 2.10
N LEU A 76 -9.84 -16.09 1.64
CA LEU A 76 -10.42 -14.98 2.40
C LEU A 76 -11.89 -14.71 2.06
N GLN A 77 -12.51 -15.46 1.14
CA GLN A 77 -13.89 -15.24 0.67
C GLN A 77 -14.95 -15.22 1.78
N LYS A 78 -14.71 -15.90 2.92
CA LYS A 78 -15.62 -15.90 4.07
C LYS A 78 -15.43 -14.69 5.00
N ARG A 79 -14.41 -13.87 4.79
CA ARG A 79 -14.14 -12.68 5.59
C ARG A 79 -14.91 -11.49 5.02
N LYS A 80 -16.02 -11.11 5.66
CA LYS A 80 -16.90 -10.04 5.18
C LYS A 80 -16.23 -8.67 5.03
N ASN A 81 -15.17 -8.43 5.79
CA ASN A 81 -14.43 -7.17 5.75
C ASN A 81 -13.17 -7.21 4.86
N VAL A 82 -12.96 -8.27 4.08
CA VAL A 82 -11.81 -8.39 3.17
C VAL A 82 -12.30 -8.55 1.74
N ASP A 83 -11.75 -7.74 0.85
CA ASP A 83 -11.97 -7.82 -0.59
C ASP A 83 -10.63 -7.97 -1.33
N ILE A 84 -10.55 -8.90 -2.28
CA ILE A 84 -9.35 -9.11 -3.10
C ILE A 84 -9.71 -8.85 -4.55
N ILE A 85 -9.09 -7.82 -5.11
CA ILE A 85 -9.25 -7.34 -6.48
C ILE A 85 -8.06 -7.82 -7.30
N ILE A 86 -8.34 -8.47 -8.45
CA ILE A 86 -7.32 -9.01 -9.33
C ILE A 86 -7.22 -8.11 -10.56
N GLU A 87 -6.53 -6.99 -10.38
CA GLU A 87 -6.39 -5.95 -11.40
C GLU A 87 -5.03 -5.26 -11.29
N LYS A 88 -4.62 -4.59 -12.36
CA LYS A 88 -3.54 -3.60 -12.30
C LYS A 88 -4.08 -2.32 -11.68
N VAL A 89 -3.33 -1.78 -10.76
CA VAL A 89 -3.56 -0.41 -10.29
C VAL A 89 -2.86 0.54 -11.27
N THR A 90 -3.64 1.25 -12.08
CA THR A 90 -3.13 2.23 -13.05
C THR A 90 -3.77 3.58 -12.78
N ASP A 91 -4.97 3.82 -13.31
CA ASP A 91 -5.59 5.14 -13.33
C ASP A 91 -6.71 5.30 -12.27
N SER A 92 -6.98 4.25 -11.51
CA SER A 92 -7.95 4.27 -10.43
C SER A 92 -7.53 3.37 -9.27
N VAL A 93 -7.88 3.79 -8.06
CA VAL A 93 -7.73 3.01 -6.84
C VAL A 93 -9.02 3.03 -6.04
N PRO A 94 -9.35 1.98 -5.28
CA PRO A 94 -10.48 2.03 -4.37
C PRO A 94 -10.23 3.09 -3.29
N SER A 95 -11.26 3.81 -2.90
CA SER A 95 -11.16 4.75 -1.78
C SER A 95 -10.79 4.00 -0.49
N ALA A 96 -9.73 4.43 0.18
CA ALA A 96 -9.26 3.89 1.44
C ALA A 96 -8.66 5.00 2.30
N ASP A 97 -8.68 4.81 3.62
CA ASP A 97 -8.09 5.75 4.57
C ASP A 97 -6.57 5.60 4.63
N VAL A 98 -6.10 4.35 4.44
CA VAL A 98 -4.67 4.02 4.45
C VAL A 98 -4.34 3.17 3.22
N TYR A 99 -3.32 3.56 2.50
CA TYR A 99 -2.73 2.78 1.41
C TYR A 99 -1.36 2.28 1.84
N TYR A 100 -1.09 1.02 1.58
CA TYR A 100 0.21 0.39 1.81
C TYR A 100 0.81 -0.03 0.48
N LEU A 101 2.07 0.36 0.23
CA LEU A 101 2.85 0.02 -0.95
C LEU A 101 4.20 -0.55 -0.53
N PHE A 102 4.60 -1.67 -1.12
CA PHE A 102 5.97 -2.17 -1.00
C PHE A 102 6.67 -2.08 -2.36
N ASN A 103 6.98 -0.85 -2.78
CA ASN A 103 7.60 -0.53 -4.08
C ASN A 103 7.07 -1.39 -5.25
N PRO A 104 5.76 -1.41 -5.49
CA PRO A 104 5.16 -2.29 -6.48
C PRO A 104 5.36 -1.79 -7.92
N PHE A 105 5.82 -0.53 -8.09
CA PHE A 105 5.75 0.24 -9.32
C PHE A 105 7.05 0.95 -9.66
N ASP A 106 7.23 1.30 -10.96
CA ASP A 106 8.17 2.33 -11.37
C ASP A 106 7.64 3.74 -11.06
N ARG A 107 8.44 4.76 -11.40
CA ARG A 107 8.14 6.17 -11.12
C ARG A 107 6.83 6.64 -11.77
N GLU A 108 6.58 6.25 -13.01
CA GLU A 108 5.38 6.66 -13.75
C GLU A 108 4.11 6.10 -13.11
N HIS A 109 4.14 4.83 -12.72
CA HIS A 109 3.02 4.20 -12.03
C HIS A 109 2.81 4.74 -10.60
N ILE A 110 3.87 5.19 -9.91
CA ILE A 110 3.74 5.90 -8.62
C ILE A 110 3.02 7.24 -8.81
N ARG A 111 3.33 8.01 -9.88
CA ARG A 111 2.61 9.24 -10.21
C ARG A 111 1.13 8.98 -10.49
N SER A 112 0.85 7.97 -11.31
CA SER A 112 -0.54 7.58 -11.63
C SER A 112 -1.28 7.13 -10.36
N PHE A 113 -0.65 6.30 -9.52
CA PHE A 113 -1.21 5.92 -8.22
C PHE A 113 -1.52 7.13 -7.35
N LYS A 114 -0.55 8.05 -7.17
CA LYS A 114 -0.72 9.27 -6.37
C LYS A 114 -1.95 10.05 -6.82
N LYS A 115 -2.01 10.38 -8.13
CA LYS A 115 -3.15 11.09 -8.72
C LYS A 115 -4.49 10.35 -8.51
N ALA A 116 -4.50 9.04 -8.69
CA ALA A 116 -5.70 8.24 -8.48
C ALA A 116 -6.12 8.22 -7.00
N ALA A 117 -5.16 8.18 -6.06
CA ALA A 117 -5.43 8.26 -4.63
C ALA A 117 -6.00 9.63 -4.22
N GLU A 118 -5.47 10.73 -4.77
CA GLU A 118 -5.99 12.08 -4.58
C GLU A 118 -7.45 12.19 -5.06
N LEU A 119 -7.74 11.69 -6.26
CA LEU A 119 -9.10 11.70 -6.83
C LEU A 119 -10.08 10.83 -6.03
N ALA A 120 -9.61 9.72 -5.46
CA ALA A 120 -10.43 8.82 -4.64
C ALA A 120 -10.64 9.34 -3.20
N ALA A 121 -9.82 10.29 -2.76
CA ALA A 121 -9.83 10.79 -1.39
C ALA A 121 -11.04 11.70 -1.12
N LYS A 122 -11.90 11.27 -0.19
CA LYS A 122 -13.03 12.08 0.32
C LYS A 122 -12.70 12.78 1.64
N LYS A 123 -11.62 12.39 2.27
CA LYS A 123 -11.06 12.89 3.53
C LYS A 123 -9.57 12.64 3.53
N GLU A 124 -8.91 13.03 4.59
CA GLU A 124 -7.51 12.74 4.82
C GLU A 124 -7.18 11.26 4.58
N ILE A 125 -6.11 10.99 3.85
CA ILE A 125 -5.59 9.66 3.58
C ILE A 125 -4.12 9.58 3.94
N ILE A 126 -3.67 8.37 4.27
CA ILE A 126 -2.27 8.07 4.58
C ILE A 126 -1.73 7.06 3.57
N VAL A 127 -0.51 7.29 3.10
CA VAL A 127 0.27 6.33 2.33
C VAL A 127 1.47 5.86 3.15
N ILE A 128 1.56 4.56 3.36
CA ILE A 128 2.74 3.87 3.91
C ILE A 128 3.53 3.32 2.73
N TYR A 129 4.60 3.99 2.36
CA TYR A 129 5.42 3.62 1.22
C TYR A 129 6.69 2.92 1.68
N CYS A 130 6.71 1.60 1.59
CA CYS A 130 7.86 0.77 1.93
C CYS A 130 8.77 0.59 0.72
N PHE A 131 10.09 0.64 0.97
CA PHE A 131 11.10 0.61 -0.09
C PHE A 131 10.89 1.80 -1.06
N ASP A 132 10.82 2.99 -0.51
CA ASP A 132 10.34 4.23 -1.12
C ASP A 132 11.32 4.86 -2.14
N LEU A 133 11.63 4.13 -3.21
CA LEU A 133 12.54 4.59 -4.26
C LEU A 133 12.11 5.89 -4.94
N TYR A 134 10.83 6.22 -4.87
CA TYR A 134 10.22 7.38 -5.52
C TYR A 134 9.40 8.21 -4.53
N GLY A 135 9.86 8.30 -3.28
CA GLY A 135 9.21 9.12 -2.25
C GLY A 135 9.16 10.60 -2.60
N ASP A 136 10.08 11.07 -3.45
CA ASP A 136 10.10 12.43 -3.99
C ASP A 136 8.88 12.79 -4.85
N GLU A 137 8.13 11.81 -5.36
CA GLU A 137 6.87 12.08 -6.08
C GLU A 137 5.75 12.59 -5.17
N PHE A 138 5.90 12.44 -3.85
CA PHE A 138 4.94 12.92 -2.85
C PHE A 138 5.37 14.27 -2.21
N PHE A 139 6.18 15.07 -2.92
CA PHE A 139 6.77 16.32 -2.41
C PHE A 139 5.75 17.37 -1.93
N ASP A 140 4.53 17.32 -2.44
CA ASP A 140 3.41 18.20 -2.12
C ASP A 140 2.44 17.61 -1.08
N TRP A 141 2.76 16.42 -0.53
CA TRP A 141 2.06 15.81 0.58
C TRP A 141 2.82 16.05 1.90
N GLU A 142 2.13 16.03 3.01
CA GLU A 142 2.75 16.11 4.32
C GLU A 142 3.55 14.83 4.61
N LEU A 143 4.85 14.96 4.88
CA LEU A 143 5.68 13.85 5.36
C LEU A 143 5.50 13.71 6.86
N LEU A 144 4.78 12.68 7.31
CA LEU A 144 4.56 12.40 8.74
C LEU A 144 5.81 11.84 9.42
N GLY A 145 6.66 11.14 8.69
CA GLY A 145 7.90 10.57 9.19
C GLY A 145 8.50 9.54 8.26
N GLN A 146 9.71 9.13 8.64
CA GLN A 146 10.45 8.09 7.92
C GLN A 146 11.10 7.14 8.91
N MET A 147 11.29 5.90 8.51
CA MET A 147 12.05 4.92 9.26
C MET A 147 12.88 4.04 8.34
N THR A 148 13.95 3.46 8.87
CA THR A 148 14.79 2.48 8.17
C THR A 148 14.55 1.11 8.76
N VAL A 149 14.35 0.13 7.89
CA VAL A 149 14.24 -1.29 8.28
C VAL A 149 15.56 -1.97 7.98
N GLU A 150 16.25 -2.37 9.03
CA GLU A 150 17.48 -3.17 8.94
C GLU A 150 17.17 -4.62 8.58
N ARG A 151 17.99 -5.21 7.70
CA ARG A 151 17.87 -6.60 7.28
C ARG A 151 19.19 -7.35 7.45
N LYS A 152 19.13 -8.53 8.04
CA LYS A 152 20.32 -9.30 8.44
C LYS A 152 21.32 -9.59 7.30
N TYR A 153 20.81 -9.82 6.08
CA TYR A 153 21.63 -10.24 4.93
C TYR A 153 21.33 -9.49 3.64
N GLN A 154 20.62 -8.38 3.74
CA GLN A 154 20.23 -7.56 2.59
C GLN A 154 20.39 -6.08 2.94
N LYS A 155 20.43 -5.23 1.93
CA LYS A 155 20.46 -3.78 2.15
C LYS A 155 19.21 -3.33 2.94
N PRO A 156 19.37 -2.41 3.89
CA PRO A 156 18.23 -1.78 4.56
C PRO A 156 17.34 -1.09 3.53
N TYR A 157 16.11 -0.82 3.89
CA TYR A 157 15.20 -0.02 3.07
C TYR A 157 14.47 1.02 3.91
N HIS A 158 14.09 2.11 3.27
CA HIS A 158 13.35 3.18 3.90
C HIS A 158 11.85 2.98 3.75
N ILE A 159 11.13 3.51 4.72
CA ILE A 159 9.67 3.58 4.72
C ILE A 159 9.31 5.02 4.99
N SER A 160 8.51 5.60 4.13
CA SER A 160 7.98 6.94 4.29
C SER A 160 6.47 6.88 4.53
N TYR A 161 5.99 7.78 5.38
CA TYR A 161 4.58 7.94 5.73
C TYR A 161 4.15 9.30 5.24
N PHE A 162 3.29 9.32 4.23
CA PHE A 162 2.76 10.54 3.63
C PHE A 162 1.29 10.71 3.96
N LYS A 163 0.88 11.96 4.13
CA LYS A 163 -0.51 12.34 4.37
C LYS A 163 -0.98 13.31 3.30
N PHE A 164 -2.15 13.07 2.77
CA PHE A 164 -2.85 13.97 1.87
C PHE A 164 -4.16 14.43 2.48
N ASN A 165 -4.41 15.74 2.46
CA ASN A 165 -5.67 16.33 2.89
C ASN A 165 -6.34 17.03 1.71
N PRO A 166 -7.46 16.52 1.16
CA PRO A 166 -8.11 17.14 0.00
C PRO A 166 -8.63 18.55 0.26
N LYS A 167 -8.82 18.97 1.53
CA LYS A 167 -9.28 20.31 1.88
C LYS A 167 -8.16 21.35 1.89
N GLU A 168 -6.92 20.93 2.06
CA GLU A 168 -5.76 21.82 2.11
C GLU A 168 -5.12 22.05 0.73
N ASN A 169 -5.44 21.19 -0.23
CA ASN A 169 -4.86 21.23 -1.57
C ASN A 169 -5.76 21.85 -2.65
N ASN A 170 -6.84 22.51 -2.27
CA ASN A 170 -7.65 23.33 -3.19
C ASN A 170 -6.97 24.68 -3.49
N TRP A 171 -5.80 24.63 -4.16
CA TRP A 171 -5.10 25.84 -4.65
C TRP A 171 -5.65 26.35 -5.97
N TYR A 172 -6.76 25.79 -6.49
CA TYR A 172 -7.38 26.13 -7.78
C TYR A 172 -8.90 26.25 -7.65
N GLU A 173 -9.38 27.22 -6.90
CA GLU A 173 -10.68 27.87 -7.10
C GLU A 173 -10.49 29.37 -7.35
#